data_0891663d5787d9d614b8446784417c99
#
_entry.id   0891663d5787d9d614b8446784417c99
#
_cell.length_a   1.000
_cell.length_b   1.000
_cell.length_c   1.000
_cell.angle_alpha   90.00
_cell.angle_beta   90.00
_cell.angle_gamma   90.00
#
_symmetry.space_group_name_H-M   'P 1'
#
loop_
_entity.id
_entity.type
_entity.pdbx_description
1 polymer ?
#
loop_
_entity_poly.entity_id
_entity_poly.type
_entity_poly.pdbx_seq_one_letter_code
_entity_poly.pdbx_strand_id
1 'polypeptide(L)'
;MKRLNLAAVAALLFTWIVGVHAAEPVHITYGYHPYWTGGWNGVIIKHKKLHEKYLPAGSTVKFEAHLTGPPMVNALLADKMQVGTMGDMPSLVATTKRKIADIRLVSTPMFSNGQNCNKIVVPADAPDFASVEEAGAWLTGKPFAVHRGTCANRFVDSVIHKGAFEPSKRLSMTIEVITSNLEAGKLKGGAAMWEPHARRVVEAGHAKYVATGAPWGETDADFTLMRQDFIENHPEAAVGWMKAEIEALQFMIENPEETVEILFEELTGYPRATIWSAIYEENPPAIGGDPVTYQAKMIFDDDVITLMNNGYAFLHEIKVLKSPDPPPNAYNDGPLAQALEEMGLEGPIGEIRGAPRSTRPY
;
A
#
# COMPACT_ATOMS: atom_id res chain seq x y z
N MET A 1 -75.55 -32.42 39.10
CA MET A 1 -75.45 -31.58 37.90
C MET A 1 -74.29 -30.57 38.15
N LYS A 2 -73.09 -30.81 37.70
CA LYS A 2 -71.94 -29.88 37.78
C LYS A 2 -71.56 -29.48 36.35
N ARG A 3 -71.66 -28.22 36.05
CA ARG A 3 -71.26 -27.64 34.75
C ARG A 3 -69.74 -27.42 34.79
N LEU A 4 -68.98 -28.05 33.87
CA LEU A 4 -67.62 -27.74 33.59
C LEU A 4 -67.49 -26.54 32.64
N ASN A 5 -66.88 -25.49 33.08
CA ASN A 5 -66.48 -24.37 32.20
C ASN A 5 -65.11 -24.71 31.59
N LEU A 6 -65.08 -24.89 30.25
CA LEU A 6 -63.86 -24.90 29.48
C LEU A 6 -63.46 -23.45 29.15
N ALA A 7 -62.38 -22.96 29.77
CA ALA A 7 -61.74 -21.73 29.35
C ALA A 7 -60.68 -22.07 28.28
N ALA A 8 -60.92 -21.65 27.04
CA ALA A 8 -59.96 -21.75 25.94
C ALA A 8 -58.91 -20.67 26.11
N VAL A 9 -57.67 -21.09 26.39
CA VAL A 9 -56.48 -20.20 26.38
C VAL A 9 -55.96 -20.12 24.94
N ALA A 10 -56.24 -19.00 24.25
CA ALA A 10 -55.65 -18.67 22.95
C ALA A 10 -54.24 -18.14 23.19
N ALA A 11 -53.23 -18.98 22.94
CA ALA A 11 -51.81 -18.54 22.91
C ALA A 11 -51.53 -17.81 21.59
N LEU A 12 -51.44 -16.49 21.65
CA LEU A 12 -50.94 -15.66 20.56
C LEU A 12 -49.42 -15.83 20.44
N LEU A 13 -48.97 -16.63 19.46
CA LEU A 13 -47.60 -16.71 19.02
C LEU A 13 -47.27 -15.41 18.24
N PHE A 14 -46.65 -14.43 18.89
CA PHE A 14 -46.01 -13.32 18.23
C PHE A 14 -44.71 -13.83 17.59
N THR A 15 -44.77 -14.22 16.33
CA THR A 15 -43.54 -14.40 15.51
C THR A 15 -42.95 -13.03 15.24
N TRP A 16 -41.86 -12.70 15.93
CA TRP A 16 -40.99 -11.59 15.55
C TRP A 16 -40.38 -11.95 14.19
N ILE A 17 -40.92 -11.40 13.11
CA ILE A 17 -40.23 -11.37 11.83
C ILE A 17 -39.11 -10.33 12.02
N VAL A 18 -37.90 -10.77 12.35
CA VAL A 18 -36.69 -9.96 12.19
C VAL A 18 -36.59 -9.75 10.69
N GLY A 19 -37.07 -8.62 10.22
CA GLY A 19 -36.83 -8.20 8.84
C GLY A 19 -35.34 -8.08 8.65
N VAL A 20 -34.75 -8.99 7.87
CA VAL A 20 -33.39 -8.80 7.34
C VAL A 20 -33.51 -7.58 6.42
N HIS A 21 -33.20 -6.40 6.94
CA HIS A 21 -33.02 -5.23 6.09
C HIS A 21 -31.82 -5.53 5.21
N ALA A 22 -32.05 -5.67 3.91
CA ALA A 22 -30.94 -5.67 2.96
C ALA A 22 -30.20 -4.34 3.12
N ALA A 23 -28.86 -4.40 3.23
CA ALA A 23 -28.05 -3.20 3.32
C ALA A 23 -28.32 -2.26 2.13
N GLU A 24 -28.40 -0.96 2.37
CA GLU A 24 -28.65 0.01 1.32
C GLU A 24 -27.48 0.11 0.34
N PRO A 25 -27.76 0.30 -0.97
CA PRO A 25 -26.71 0.52 -1.96
C PRO A 25 -25.86 1.76 -1.61
N VAL A 26 -24.57 1.66 -1.84
CA VAL A 26 -23.62 2.75 -1.62
C VAL A 26 -22.95 3.20 -2.92
N HIS A 27 -22.53 4.48 -2.96
CA HIS A 27 -21.72 5.02 -4.03
C HIS A 27 -20.33 5.33 -3.47
N ILE A 28 -19.34 4.55 -3.87
CA ILE A 28 -17.97 4.68 -3.40
C ILE A 28 -17.12 5.32 -4.51
N THR A 29 -16.38 6.38 -4.18
CA THR A 29 -15.20 6.76 -4.95
C THR A 29 -13.99 6.13 -4.27
N TYR A 30 -13.28 5.30 -5.01
CA TYR A 30 -12.06 4.62 -4.56
C TYR A 30 -10.84 5.18 -5.28
N GLY A 31 -9.89 5.71 -4.49
CA GLY A 31 -8.60 6.17 -4.99
C GLY A 31 -7.53 5.09 -4.86
N TYR A 32 -6.73 4.90 -5.92
CA TYR A 32 -5.62 3.95 -5.91
C TYR A 32 -4.43 4.49 -6.72
N HIS A 33 -3.29 3.85 -6.53
CA HIS A 33 -2.01 4.28 -7.12
C HIS A 33 -1.42 3.17 -8.00
N PRO A 34 -1.81 3.07 -9.30
CA PRO A 34 -1.38 1.96 -10.16
C PRO A 34 0.13 1.92 -10.40
N TYR A 35 0.82 3.07 -10.32
CA TYR A 35 2.28 3.16 -10.48
C TYR A 35 3.07 3.00 -9.17
N TRP A 36 2.47 2.29 -8.22
CA TRP A 36 3.04 1.86 -6.96
C TRP A 36 2.56 0.44 -6.65
N THR A 37 3.50 -0.48 -6.37
CA THR A 37 3.16 -1.90 -6.16
C THR A 37 2.13 -2.15 -5.06
N GLY A 38 2.11 -1.30 -4.02
CA GLY A 38 1.12 -1.39 -2.95
C GLY A 38 -0.31 -1.09 -3.39
N GLY A 39 -0.52 -0.33 -4.47
CA GLY A 39 -1.85 -0.03 -5.02
C GLY A 39 -2.37 -1.07 -6.04
N TRP A 40 -1.64 -2.15 -6.30
CA TRP A 40 -2.00 -3.13 -7.34
C TRP A 40 -3.21 -3.98 -6.98
N ASN A 41 -3.46 -4.22 -5.69
CA ASN A 41 -4.71 -4.82 -5.23
C ASN A 41 -5.95 -4.06 -5.74
N GLY A 42 -5.89 -2.71 -5.78
CA GLY A 42 -6.96 -1.88 -6.32
C GLY A 42 -7.19 -2.08 -7.82
N VAL A 43 -6.13 -2.32 -8.60
CA VAL A 43 -6.24 -2.69 -10.02
C VAL A 43 -6.95 -4.04 -10.16
N ILE A 44 -6.58 -5.04 -9.34
CA ILE A 44 -7.23 -6.35 -9.35
C ILE A 44 -8.71 -6.25 -8.95
N ILE A 45 -9.05 -5.51 -7.88
CA ILE A 45 -10.44 -5.27 -7.47
C ILE A 45 -11.27 -4.72 -8.65
N LYS A 46 -10.72 -3.75 -9.38
CA LYS A 46 -11.35 -3.10 -10.53
C LYS A 46 -11.59 -4.09 -11.68
N HIS A 47 -10.54 -4.76 -12.14
CA HIS A 47 -10.58 -5.64 -13.31
C HIS A 47 -11.40 -6.91 -13.07
N LYS A 48 -11.26 -7.54 -11.90
CA LYS A 48 -12.01 -8.73 -11.49
C LYS A 48 -13.41 -8.40 -10.97
N LYS A 49 -13.74 -7.10 -10.81
CA LYS A 49 -15.02 -6.62 -10.27
C LYS A 49 -15.35 -7.20 -8.89
N LEU A 50 -14.33 -7.42 -8.05
CA LEU A 50 -14.52 -8.06 -6.74
C LEU A 50 -15.45 -7.26 -5.82
N HIS A 51 -15.51 -5.95 -5.98
CA HIS A 51 -16.45 -5.08 -5.26
C HIS A 51 -17.92 -5.43 -5.53
N GLU A 52 -18.27 -5.89 -6.75
CA GLU A 52 -19.65 -6.29 -7.08
C GLU A 52 -20.11 -7.55 -6.31
N LYS A 53 -19.15 -8.39 -5.89
CA LYS A 53 -19.40 -9.63 -5.12
C LYS A 53 -19.72 -9.35 -3.65
N TYR A 54 -19.15 -8.30 -3.08
CA TYR A 54 -19.14 -8.11 -1.63
C TYR A 54 -19.87 -6.86 -1.15
N LEU A 55 -20.08 -5.86 -2.01
CA LEU A 55 -20.84 -4.67 -1.66
C LEU A 55 -22.35 -4.95 -1.70
N PRO A 56 -23.16 -4.21 -0.93
CA PRO A 56 -24.62 -4.28 -1.01
C PRO A 56 -25.13 -4.18 -2.45
N ALA A 57 -26.15 -4.96 -2.78
CA ALA A 57 -26.69 -5.02 -4.14
C ALA A 57 -27.11 -3.64 -4.65
N GLY A 58 -26.71 -3.28 -5.88
CA GLY A 58 -26.94 -1.97 -6.49
C GLY A 58 -25.91 -0.90 -6.12
N SER A 59 -24.89 -1.23 -5.32
CA SER A 59 -23.78 -0.32 -5.05
C SER A 59 -22.94 -0.07 -6.33
N THR A 60 -22.30 1.09 -6.38
CA THR A 60 -21.41 1.45 -7.49
C THR A 60 -20.06 1.96 -6.97
N VAL A 61 -19.01 1.67 -7.72
CA VAL A 61 -17.66 2.16 -7.42
C VAL A 61 -17.10 2.95 -8.59
N LYS A 62 -16.69 4.19 -8.31
CA LYS A 62 -15.89 4.99 -9.22
C LYS A 62 -14.42 4.82 -8.86
N PHE A 63 -13.65 4.22 -9.74
CA PHE A 63 -12.20 4.03 -9.58
C PHE A 63 -11.45 5.28 -10.08
N GLU A 64 -10.63 5.88 -9.23
CA GLU A 64 -9.79 7.03 -9.55
C GLU A 64 -8.30 6.69 -9.38
N ALA A 65 -7.59 6.62 -10.51
CA ALA A 65 -6.14 6.43 -10.52
C ALA A 65 -5.40 7.74 -10.20
N HIS A 66 -4.45 7.67 -9.28
CA HIS A 66 -3.63 8.81 -8.88
C HIS A 66 -2.14 8.49 -9.02
N LEU A 67 -1.31 9.49 -9.31
CA LEU A 67 0.14 9.32 -9.39
C LEU A 67 0.84 9.44 -8.03
N THR A 68 0.17 10.08 -7.05
CA THR A 68 0.72 10.32 -5.70
C THR A 68 -0.40 10.35 -4.66
N GLY A 69 -0.06 10.15 -3.39
CA GLY A 69 -1.03 10.13 -2.28
C GLY A 69 -1.70 11.48 -1.94
N PRO A 70 -1.02 12.65 -1.96
CA PRO A 70 -1.62 13.91 -1.51
C PRO A 70 -2.93 14.32 -2.16
N PRO A 71 -3.19 14.13 -3.47
CA PRO A 71 -4.50 14.38 -4.07
C PRO A 71 -5.59 13.49 -3.48
N MET A 72 -5.31 12.20 -3.19
CA MET A 72 -6.26 11.29 -2.54
C MET A 72 -6.57 11.73 -1.10
N VAL A 73 -5.55 12.17 -0.35
CA VAL A 73 -5.76 12.76 1.00
C VAL A 73 -6.73 13.94 0.92
N ASN A 74 -6.54 14.85 -0.02
CA ASN A 74 -7.43 15.99 -0.20
C ASN A 74 -8.86 15.58 -0.58
N ALA A 75 -9.01 14.55 -1.42
CA ALA A 75 -10.32 14.03 -1.83
C ALA A 75 -11.06 13.36 -0.66
N LEU A 76 -10.36 12.55 0.17
CA LEU A 76 -10.90 11.98 1.41
C LEU A 76 -11.36 13.08 2.39
N LEU A 77 -10.53 14.10 2.60
CA LEU A 77 -10.87 15.21 3.49
C LEU A 77 -12.06 16.03 2.99
N ALA A 78 -12.27 16.13 1.68
CA ALA A 78 -13.35 16.89 1.06
C ALA A 78 -14.63 16.08 0.81
N ASP A 79 -14.72 14.84 1.31
CA ASP A 79 -15.82 13.89 1.07
C ASP A 79 -16.09 13.59 -0.41
N LYS A 80 -15.05 13.67 -1.23
CA LYS A 80 -15.09 13.29 -2.65
C LYS A 80 -14.59 11.87 -2.89
N MET A 81 -14.07 11.23 -1.85
CA MET A 81 -13.54 9.88 -1.84
C MET A 81 -13.87 9.23 -0.49
N GLN A 82 -14.37 8.02 -0.47
CA GLN A 82 -14.74 7.28 0.74
C GLN A 82 -13.64 6.30 1.15
N VAL A 83 -12.96 5.70 0.16
CA VAL A 83 -11.91 4.70 0.35
C VAL A 83 -10.70 5.05 -0.51
N GLY A 84 -9.49 4.85 -0.02
CA GLY A 84 -8.28 5.07 -0.79
C GLY A 84 -7.12 4.23 -0.30
N THR A 85 -6.35 3.64 -1.23
CA THR A 85 -5.12 2.89 -0.91
C THR A 85 -3.91 3.67 -1.39
N MET A 86 -2.98 3.97 -0.47
CA MET A 86 -1.80 4.78 -0.76
C MET A 86 -0.64 4.46 0.19
N GLY A 87 0.58 4.85 -0.20
CA GLY A 87 1.79 4.64 0.58
C GLY A 87 1.73 5.25 1.99
N ASP A 88 2.60 4.79 2.87
CA ASP A 88 2.64 5.07 4.29
C ASP A 88 2.61 6.58 4.64
N MET A 89 3.51 7.39 4.10
CA MET A 89 3.62 8.80 4.52
C MET A 89 2.36 9.64 4.28
N PRO A 90 1.74 9.67 3.08
CA PRO A 90 0.48 10.39 2.88
C PRO A 90 -0.67 9.81 3.71
N SER A 91 -0.69 8.49 3.95
CA SER A 91 -1.68 7.83 4.81
C SER A 91 -1.61 8.35 6.24
N LEU A 92 -0.41 8.40 6.82
CA LEU A 92 -0.21 8.94 8.17
C LEU A 92 -0.60 10.41 8.25
N VAL A 93 -0.28 11.22 7.25
CA VAL A 93 -0.71 12.64 7.21
C VAL A 93 -2.24 12.75 7.25
N ALA A 94 -2.96 11.91 6.50
CA ALA A 94 -4.43 11.96 6.44
C ALA A 94 -5.05 11.79 7.83
N THR A 95 -4.57 10.86 8.65
CA THR A 95 -5.10 10.58 9.99
C THR A 95 -4.99 11.76 10.96
N THR A 96 -4.07 12.70 10.71
CA THR A 96 -3.85 13.89 11.55
C THR A 96 -4.81 15.04 11.26
N LYS A 97 -5.61 14.97 10.20
CA LYS A 97 -6.48 16.07 9.73
C LYS A 97 -7.89 16.06 10.33
N ARG A 98 -8.08 15.47 11.50
CA ARG A 98 -9.38 15.23 12.19
C ARG A 98 -10.27 16.45 12.39
N LYS A 99 -9.71 17.65 12.40
CA LYS A 99 -10.52 18.88 12.43
C LYS A 99 -11.31 19.12 11.13
N ILE A 100 -10.91 18.46 10.03
CA ILE A 100 -11.57 18.55 8.73
C ILE A 100 -12.43 17.32 8.52
N ALA A 101 -11.84 16.12 8.61
CA ALA A 101 -12.52 14.85 8.53
C ALA A 101 -11.77 13.79 9.35
N ASP A 102 -12.47 12.83 9.92
CA ASP A 102 -11.88 11.70 10.64
C ASP A 102 -11.58 10.57 9.64
N ILE A 103 -10.31 10.48 9.24
CA ILE A 103 -9.80 9.45 8.34
C ILE A 103 -9.05 8.41 9.15
N ARG A 104 -9.33 7.13 8.89
CA ARG A 104 -8.74 5.98 9.58
C ARG A 104 -7.99 5.09 8.60
N LEU A 105 -6.87 4.53 9.05
CA LEU A 105 -6.27 3.38 8.41
C LEU A 105 -7.14 2.17 8.76
N VAL A 106 -7.50 1.34 7.79
CA VAL A 106 -8.37 0.18 8.02
C VAL A 106 -7.69 -1.15 7.72
N SER A 107 -6.63 -1.13 6.90
CA SER A 107 -5.80 -2.31 6.60
C SER A 107 -4.40 -1.91 6.16
N THR A 108 -3.49 -2.90 6.15
CA THR A 108 -2.13 -2.80 5.60
C THR A 108 -1.99 -3.82 4.47
N PRO A 109 -2.53 -3.53 3.26
CA PRO A 109 -2.55 -4.50 2.16
C PRO A 109 -1.14 -4.90 1.70
N MET A 110 -0.16 -4.02 1.83
CA MET A 110 1.23 -4.33 1.48
C MET A 110 2.17 -3.92 2.61
N PHE A 111 3.11 -4.82 2.90
CA PHE A 111 4.27 -4.58 3.75
C PHE A 111 5.49 -5.26 3.13
N SER A 112 6.67 -4.70 3.30
CA SER A 112 7.92 -5.38 2.94
C SER A 112 9.09 -4.96 3.81
N ASN A 113 10.11 -5.81 3.86
CA ASN A 113 11.41 -5.51 4.45
C ASN A 113 12.24 -4.66 3.48
N GLY A 114 11.71 -3.48 3.11
CA GLY A 114 12.40 -2.53 2.24
C GLY A 114 12.54 -2.98 0.80
N GLN A 115 11.68 -3.87 0.30
CA GLN A 115 11.81 -4.44 -1.04
C GLN A 115 11.04 -3.67 -2.12
N ASN A 116 10.12 -2.77 -1.77
CA ASN A 116 9.25 -2.06 -2.72
C ASN A 116 9.52 -0.56 -2.81
N CYS A 117 9.49 0.18 -1.70
CA CYS A 117 9.72 1.62 -1.70
C CYS A 117 11.18 2.01 -1.45
N ASN A 118 11.94 1.16 -0.82
CA ASN A 118 13.25 1.47 -0.28
C ASN A 118 14.35 0.97 -1.22
N LYS A 119 14.41 1.53 -2.44
CA LYS A 119 15.42 1.19 -3.45
C LYS A 119 16.40 2.33 -3.65
N ILE A 120 17.70 2.04 -3.61
CA ILE A 120 18.74 2.96 -4.07
C ILE A 120 19.21 2.51 -5.44
N VAL A 121 19.15 3.43 -6.39
CA VAL A 121 19.67 3.24 -7.75
C VAL A 121 20.76 4.24 -8.07
N VAL A 122 21.68 3.85 -8.94
CA VAL A 122 22.70 4.71 -9.52
C VAL A 122 22.64 4.63 -11.04
N PRO A 123 23.19 5.60 -11.80
CA PRO A 123 23.29 5.50 -13.26
C PRO A 123 24.00 4.21 -13.70
N ALA A 124 23.63 3.69 -14.86
CA ALA A 124 24.19 2.43 -15.37
C ALA A 124 25.70 2.45 -15.58
N ASP A 125 26.30 3.63 -15.83
CA ASP A 125 27.73 3.84 -15.99
C ASP A 125 28.51 3.95 -14.66
N ALA A 126 27.83 3.89 -13.49
CA ALA A 126 28.50 3.79 -12.20
C ALA A 126 29.27 2.46 -12.08
N PRO A 127 30.30 2.38 -11.25
CA PRO A 127 31.00 1.11 -10.99
C PRO A 127 30.09 0.01 -10.51
N ASP A 128 30.49 -1.24 -10.67
CA ASP A 128 29.85 -2.35 -9.96
C ASP A 128 30.37 -2.38 -8.52
N PHE A 129 29.48 -2.73 -7.60
CA PHE A 129 29.77 -2.76 -6.17
C PHE A 129 29.58 -4.18 -5.64
N ALA A 130 30.52 -4.63 -4.82
CA ALA A 130 30.44 -5.95 -4.18
C ALA A 130 29.50 -5.94 -2.96
N SER A 131 29.21 -4.76 -2.38
CA SER A 131 28.34 -4.63 -1.22
C SER A 131 27.64 -3.26 -1.17
N VAL A 132 26.64 -3.16 -0.28
CA VAL A 132 25.93 -1.89 -0.01
C VAL A 132 26.85 -0.83 0.61
N GLU A 133 27.87 -1.24 1.35
CA GLU A 133 28.87 -0.35 1.95
C GLU A 133 29.77 0.29 0.88
N GLU A 134 30.21 -0.48 -0.12
CA GLU A 134 30.96 0.06 -1.26
C GLU A 134 30.14 1.07 -2.06
N ALA A 135 28.87 0.75 -2.29
CA ALA A 135 27.94 1.67 -2.94
C ALA A 135 27.74 2.95 -2.12
N GLY A 136 27.60 2.83 -0.80
CA GLY A 136 27.52 3.96 0.13
C GLY A 136 28.76 4.84 0.10
N ALA A 137 29.95 4.24 0.13
CA ALA A 137 31.21 4.96 -0.01
C ALA A 137 31.30 5.72 -1.35
N TRP A 138 30.85 5.12 -2.44
CA TRP A 138 30.80 5.78 -3.75
C TRP A 138 29.78 6.92 -3.81
N LEU A 139 28.64 6.79 -3.13
CA LEU A 139 27.58 7.81 -3.05
C LEU A 139 27.99 9.02 -2.21
N THR A 140 28.92 8.84 -1.26
CA THR A 140 29.41 9.93 -0.42
C THR A 140 30.04 11.03 -1.27
N GLY A 141 29.66 12.28 -1.00
CA GLY A 141 30.10 13.44 -1.77
C GLY A 141 29.41 13.63 -3.13
N LYS A 142 28.48 12.76 -3.53
CA LYS A 142 27.69 12.91 -4.77
C LYS A 142 26.31 13.48 -4.51
N PRO A 143 25.66 14.09 -5.50
CA PRO A 143 24.26 14.51 -5.37
C PRO A 143 23.34 13.29 -5.26
N PHE A 144 22.27 13.41 -4.48
CA PHE A 144 21.31 12.33 -4.28
C PHE A 144 19.86 12.83 -4.45
N ALA A 145 19.11 12.19 -5.34
CA ALA A 145 17.75 12.58 -5.67
C ALA A 145 16.71 11.74 -4.88
N VAL A 146 15.67 12.39 -4.39
CA VAL A 146 14.55 11.73 -3.72
C VAL A 146 13.28 12.58 -3.79
N HIS A 147 12.13 11.93 -3.86
CA HIS A 147 10.84 12.60 -3.79
C HIS A 147 10.48 12.88 -2.33
N ARG A 148 10.43 14.17 -1.96
CA ARG A 148 10.20 14.60 -0.57
C ARG A 148 8.83 14.15 -0.04
N GLY A 149 8.80 13.70 1.22
CA GLY A 149 7.57 13.32 1.93
C GLY A 149 7.02 11.96 1.54
N THR A 150 7.85 11.10 0.94
CA THR A 150 7.52 9.71 0.58
C THR A 150 8.23 8.70 1.47
N CYS A 151 7.85 7.43 1.40
CA CYS A 151 8.56 6.31 1.99
C CYS A 151 10.05 6.30 1.61
N ALA A 152 10.37 6.54 0.32
CA ALA A 152 11.76 6.64 -0.15
C ALA A 152 12.52 7.79 0.52
N ASN A 153 11.87 8.92 0.83
CA ASN A 153 12.51 10.00 1.57
C ASN A 153 12.79 9.60 3.02
N ARG A 154 11.81 8.99 3.71
CA ARG A 154 12.00 8.47 5.08
C ARG A 154 13.16 7.48 5.12
N PHE A 155 13.17 6.52 4.20
CA PHE A 155 14.25 5.55 4.04
C PHE A 155 15.63 6.22 3.93
N VAL A 156 15.79 7.15 2.97
CA VAL A 156 17.08 7.82 2.73
C VAL A 156 17.53 8.63 3.94
N ASP A 157 16.62 9.34 4.61
CA ASP A 157 16.97 10.10 5.81
C ASP A 157 17.45 9.17 6.93
N SER A 158 16.75 8.04 7.13
CA SER A 158 17.14 7.04 8.13
C SER A 158 18.54 6.45 7.82
N VAL A 159 18.79 6.01 6.59
CA VAL A 159 20.07 5.37 6.28
C VAL A 159 21.24 6.35 6.28
N ILE A 160 21.03 7.62 5.96
CA ILE A 160 22.03 8.68 6.13
C ILE A 160 22.33 8.90 7.62
N HIS A 161 21.31 8.97 8.49
CA HIS A 161 21.50 9.06 9.94
C HIS A 161 22.25 7.85 10.52
N LYS A 162 22.08 6.66 9.93
CA LYS A 162 22.83 5.44 10.27
C LYS A 162 24.25 5.42 9.69
N GLY A 163 24.66 6.47 8.96
CA GLY A 163 26.01 6.62 8.43
C GLY A 163 26.28 5.82 7.14
N ALA A 164 25.24 5.41 6.42
CA ALA A 164 25.39 4.65 5.18
C ALA A 164 26.15 5.43 4.09
N PHE A 165 25.88 6.72 3.95
CA PHE A 165 26.57 7.66 3.07
C PHE A 165 26.20 9.11 3.42
N GLU A 166 27.02 10.06 2.94
CA GLU A 166 26.79 11.49 3.09
C GLU A 166 26.77 12.18 1.72
N PRO A 167 25.58 12.55 1.18
CA PRO A 167 25.52 13.18 -0.13
C PRO A 167 25.97 14.64 -0.07
N SER A 168 26.66 15.12 -1.14
CA SER A 168 27.05 16.54 -1.24
C SER A 168 25.86 17.48 -1.34
N LYS A 169 24.73 16.98 -1.89
CA LYS A 169 23.50 17.73 -2.06
C LYS A 169 22.31 16.77 -2.16
N ARG A 170 21.23 17.10 -1.45
CA ARG A 170 19.93 16.45 -1.62
C ARG A 170 19.12 17.19 -2.67
N LEU A 171 18.63 16.45 -3.67
CA LEU A 171 17.83 16.96 -4.76
C LEU A 171 16.37 16.50 -4.56
N SER A 172 15.48 17.43 -4.23
CA SER A 172 14.05 17.13 -4.17
C SER A 172 13.47 17.14 -5.58
N MET A 173 13.12 15.97 -6.09
CA MET A 173 12.56 15.75 -7.43
C MET A 173 11.36 14.83 -7.34
N THR A 174 10.37 14.99 -8.22
CA THR A 174 9.31 13.98 -8.35
C THR A 174 9.86 12.70 -8.99
N ILE A 175 9.16 11.59 -8.82
CA ILE A 175 9.61 10.29 -9.34
C ILE A 175 9.77 10.31 -10.86
N GLU A 176 8.90 11.01 -11.57
CA GLU A 176 8.94 11.18 -13.02
C GLU A 176 10.19 11.94 -13.46
N VAL A 177 10.57 12.99 -12.70
CA VAL A 177 11.77 13.79 -12.97
C VAL A 177 13.03 12.97 -12.66
N ILE A 178 13.05 12.17 -11.60
CA ILE A 178 14.15 11.25 -11.30
C ILE A 178 14.31 10.25 -12.45
N THR A 179 13.22 9.60 -12.86
CA THR A 179 13.17 8.66 -13.98
C THR A 179 13.75 9.28 -15.25
N SER A 180 13.23 10.45 -15.66
CA SER A 180 13.68 11.14 -16.87
C SER A 180 15.15 11.57 -16.81
N ASN A 181 15.66 11.95 -15.64
CA ASN A 181 17.07 12.30 -15.48
C ASN A 181 17.99 11.06 -15.55
N LEU A 182 17.56 9.90 -15.06
CA LEU A 182 18.28 8.64 -15.25
C LEU A 182 18.30 8.23 -16.71
N GLU A 183 17.13 8.24 -17.38
CA GLU A 183 17.01 7.93 -18.81
C GLU A 183 17.87 8.84 -19.68
N ALA A 184 17.97 10.11 -19.33
CA ALA A 184 18.78 11.09 -20.06
C ALA A 184 20.28 11.12 -19.64
N GLY A 185 20.73 10.28 -18.71
CA GLY A 185 22.11 10.27 -18.18
C GLY A 185 22.51 11.57 -17.46
N LYS A 186 21.54 12.33 -16.94
CA LYS A 186 21.76 13.63 -16.29
C LYS A 186 21.97 13.52 -14.78
N LEU A 187 21.55 12.43 -14.14
CA LEU A 187 21.81 12.18 -12.73
C LEU A 187 23.25 11.67 -12.55
N LYS A 188 24.06 12.39 -11.75
CA LYS A 188 25.50 12.09 -11.54
C LYS A 188 25.81 11.45 -10.20
N GLY A 189 24.80 11.03 -9.45
CA GLY A 189 24.92 10.38 -8.15
C GLY A 189 23.87 9.29 -8.02
N GLY A 190 23.19 9.20 -6.87
CA GLY A 190 22.15 8.21 -6.64
C GLY A 190 20.76 8.79 -6.58
N ALA A 191 19.79 7.90 -6.55
CA ALA A 191 18.39 8.23 -6.24
C ALA A 191 17.75 7.15 -5.39
N ALA A 192 16.78 7.56 -4.55
CA ALA A 192 15.83 6.62 -3.96
C ALA A 192 14.53 6.63 -4.75
N MET A 193 14.04 5.44 -5.05
CA MET A 193 12.88 5.21 -5.90
C MET A 193 12.04 4.05 -5.33
N TRP A 194 10.82 3.93 -5.83
CA TRP A 194 9.93 2.81 -5.54
C TRP A 194 9.57 2.01 -6.79
N GLU A 195 9.10 0.80 -6.59
CA GLU A 195 8.63 -0.07 -7.66
C GLU A 195 7.21 0.33 -8.16
N PRO A 196 6.93 0.23 -9.45
CA PRO A 196 7.77 -0.35 -10.51
C PRO A 196 8.71 0.67 -11.21
N HIS A 197 8.76 1.94 -10.78
CA HIS A 197 9.58 2.98 -11.42
C HIS A 197 11.09 2.64 -11.40
N ALA A 198 11.58 2.14 -10.26
CA ALA A 198 12.98 1.75 -10.13
C ALA A 198 13.30 0.59 -11.07
N ARG A 199 12.46 -0.44 -11.12
CA ARG A 199 12.61 -1.58 -12.01
C ARG A 199 12.61 -1.16 -13.48
N ARG A 200 11.73 -0.24 -13.85
CA ARG A 200 11.64 0.26 -15.23
C ARG A 200 12.96 0.84 -15.73
N VAL A 201 13.60 1.72 -14.96
CA VAL A 201 14.87 2.33 -15.39
C VAL A 201 16.03 1.35 -15.37
N VAL A 202 15.99 0.34 -14.48
CA VAL A 202 16.99 -0.72 -14.40
C VAL A 202 16.85 -1.70 -15.58
N GLU A 203 15.65 -2.19 -15.88
CA GLU A 203 15.40 -3.09 -17.01
C GLU A 203 15.69 -2.43 -18.36
N ALA A 204 15.48 -1.11 -18.46
CA ALA A 204 15.83 -0.34 -19.65
C ALA A 204 17.33 -0.04 -19.79
N GLY A 205 18.17 -0.45 -18.80
CA GLY A 205 19.61 -0.25 -18.82
C GLY A 205 20.08 1.17 -18.54
N HIS A 206 19.23 2.01 -17.93
CA HIS A 206 19.58 3.40 -17.58
C HIS A 206 20.12 3.53 -16.15
N ALA A 207 19.85 2.54 -15.30
CA ALA A 207 20.28 2.52 -13.91
C ALA A 207 20.60 1.09 -13.46
N LYS A 208 21.19 0.97 -12.28
CA LYS A 208 21.33 -0.29 -11.56
C LYS A 208 20.99 -0.12 -10.09
N TYR A 209 20.45 -1.18 -9.48
CA TYR A 209 20.24 -1.22 -8.03
C TYR A 209 21.57 -1.36 -7.31
N VAL A 210 21.67 -0.67 -6.16
CA VAL A 210 22.83 -0.80 -5.27
C VAL A 210 22.45 -1.10 -3.83
N ALA A 211 21.20 -0.85 -3.44
CA ALA A 211 20.69 -1.24 -2.12
C ALA A 211 19.16 -1.33 -2.10
N THR A 212 18.65 -2.17 -1.19
CA THR A 212 17.29 -2.15 -0.67
C THR A 212 17.29 -1.56 0.74
N GLY A 213 16.12 -1.50 1.41
CA GLY A 213 16.03 -1.06 2.80
C GLY A 213 16.47 -2.11 3.83
N ALA A 214 16.45 -3.38 3.48
CA ALA A 214 16.66 -4.50 4.41
C ALA A 214 18.00 -4.47 5.16
N PRO A 215 19.15 -4.10 4.56
CA PRO A 215 20.44 -4.04 5.28
C PRO A 215 20.43 -3.10 6.50
N TRP A 216 19.50 -2.15 6.52
CA TRP A 216 19.36 -1.18 7.61
C TRP A 216 18.12 -1.39 8.46
N GLY A 217 17.37 -2.50 8.24
CA GLY A 217 16.11 -2.76 8.95
C GLY A 217 15.00 -1.79 8.58
N GLU A 218 15.06 -1.18 7.41
CA GLU A 218 14.02 -0.28 6.91
C GLU A 218 12.91 -1.07 6.23
N THR A 219 11.68 -0.78 6.63
CA THR A 219 10.47 -1.39 6.09
C THR A 219 9.67 -0.38 5.29
N ASP A 220 8.78 -0.85 4.44
CA ASP A 220 7.80 -0.01 3.72
C ASP A 220 6.42 -0.66 3.70
N ALA A 221 5.37 0.16 3.63
CA ALA A 221 4.00 -0.30 3.67
C ALA A 221 3.05 0.57 2.84
N ASP A 222 1.89 0.01 2.61
CA ASP A 222 0.70 0.66 2.11
C ASP A 222 -0.40 0.58 3.14
N PHE A 223 -1.31 1.54 3.08
CA PHE A 223 -2.52 1.52 3.90
C PHE A 223 -3.75 1.78 3.05
N THR A 224 -4.81 1.04 3.34
CA THR A 224 -6.16 1.42 2.92
C THR A 224 -6.77 2.30 3.98
N LEU A 225 -7.32 3.42 3.55
CA LEU A 225 -7.96 4.41 4.38
C LEU A 225 -9.45 4.48 4.08
N MET A 226 -10.22 4.69 5.14
CA MET A 226 -11.64 5.03 5.03
C MET A 226 -11.97 6.24 5.89
N ARG A 227 -13.00 6.96 5.48
CA ARG A 227 -13.64 7.94 6.34
C ARG A 227 -14.37 7.22 7.47
N GLN A 228 -14.23 7.72 8.70
CA GLN A 228 -14.89 7.11 9.86
C GLN A 228 -16.42 7.18 9.75
N ASP A 229 -16.95 8.29 9.23
CA ASP A 229 -18.39 8.43 8.98
C ASP A 229 -18.91 7.45 7.92
N PHE A 230 -18.10 7.09 6.91
CA PHE A 230 -18.46 6.02 5.97
C PHE A 230 -18.54 4.66 6.66
N ILE A 231 -17.55 4.34 7.53
CA ILE A 231 -17.55 3.07 8.30
C ILE A 231 -18.79 2.99 9.20
N GLU A 232 -19.15 4.08 9.87
CA GLU A 232 -20.27 4.12 10.81
C GLU A 232 -21.66 4.07 10.13
N ASN A 233 -21.78 4.76 8.99
CA ASN A 233 -23.05 4.83 8.27
C ASN A 233 -23.27 3.66 7.30
N HIS A 234 -22.20 2.99 6.85
CA HIS A 234 -22.24 1.90 5.87
C HIS A 234 -21.32 0.72 6.28
N PRO A 235 -21.51 0.14 7.48
CA PRO A 235 -20.60 -0.88 8.01
C PRO A 235 -20.51 -2.12 7.11
N GLU A 236 -21.62 -2.55 6.49
CA GLU A 236 -21.61 -3.70 5.58
C GLU A 236 -20.80 -3.42 4.30
N ALA A 237 -20.81 -2.18 3.82
CA ALA A 237 -20.00 -1.78 2.68
C ALA A 237 -18.50 -1.70 3.04
N ALA A 238 -18.16 -1.21 4.24
CA ALA A 238 -16.80 -1.18 4.74
C ALA A 238 -16.23 -2.61 4.88
N VAL A 239 -17.00 -3.53 5.45
CA VAL A 239 -16.64 -4.97 5.55
C VAL A 239 -16.54 -5.60 4.16
N GLY A 240 -17.50 -5.33 3.27
CA GLY A 240 -17.51 -5.81 1.88
C GLY A 240 -16.27 -5.35 1.11
N TRP A 241 -15.82 -4.11 1.32
CA TRP A 241 -14.59 -3.62 0.72
C TRP A 241 -13.36 -4.38 1.22
N MET A 242 -13.25 -4.66 2.53
CA MET A 242 -12.16 -5.45 3.08
C MET A 242 -12.12 -6.88 2.51
N LYS A 243 -13.28 -7.50 2.30
CA LYS A 243 -13.34 -8.82 1.63
C LYS A 243 -12.85 -8.77 0.19
N ALA A 244 -13.23 -7.72 -0.56
CA ALA A 244 -12.74 -7.53 -1.92
C ALA A 244 -11.21 -7.33 -1.96
N GLU A 245 -10.66 -6.62 -0.99
CA GLU A 245 -9.23 -6.41 -0.85
C GLU A 245 -8.48 -7.71 -0.50
N ILE A 246 -9.00 -8.50 0.44
CA ILE A 246 -8.46 -9.82 0.80
C ILE A 246 -8.42 -10.74 -0.43
N GLU A 247 -9.53 -10.88 -1.15
CA GLU A 247 -9.60 -11.73 -2.35
C GLU A 247 -8.66 -11.24 -3.45
N ALA A 248 -8.50 -9.93 -3.62
CA ALA A 248 -7.55 -9.36 -4.59
C ALA A 248 -6.10 -9.73 -4.26
N LEU A 249 -5.72 -9.69 -2.98
CA LEU A 249 -4.38 -10.05 -2.52
C LEU A 249 -4.13 -11.55 -2.66
N GLN A 250 -5.10 -12.40 -2.30
CA GLN A 250 -5.02 -13.84 -2.54
C GLN A 250 -4.84 -14.15 -4.02
N PHE A 251 -5.62 -13.46 -4.88
CA PHE A 251 -5.48 -13.59 -6.33
C PHE A 251 -4.07 -13.25 -6.82
N MET A 252 -3.48 -12.13 -6.36
CA MET A 252 -2.12 -11.72 -6.71
C MET A 252 -1.07 -12.76 -6.30
N ILE A 253 -1.24 -13.40 -5.13
CA ILE A 253 -0.34 -14.43 -4.63
C ILE A 253 -0.45 -15.72 -5.45
N GLU A 254 -1.67 -16.14 -5.76
CA GLU A 254 -1.95 -17.42 -6.39
C GLU A 254 -1.85 -17.41 -7.92
N ASN A 255 -2.01 -16.25 -8.56
CA ASN A 255 -2.11 -16.10 -10.02
C ASN A 255 -1.15 -15.02 -10.56
N PRO A 256 0.17 -15.20 -10.42
CA PRO A 256 1.15 -14.17 -10.75
C PRO A 256 1.12 -13.76 -12.23
N GLU A 257 0.99 -14.69 -13.17
CA GLU A 257 0.96 -14.39 -14.61
C GLU A 257 -0.32 -13.62 -14.99
N GLU A 258 -1.51 -14.06 -14.52
CA GLU A 258 -2.76 -13.33 -14.77
C GLU A 258 -2.76 -11.94 -14.12
N THR A 259 -2.15 -11.82 -12.93
CA THR A 259 -1.93 -10.52 -12.29
C THR A 259 -1.11 -9.58 -13.17
N VAL A 260 -0.03 -10.06 -13.77
CA VAL A 260 0.81 -9.26 -14.68
C VAL A 260 0.03 -8.84 -15.93
N GLU A 261 -0.79 -9.71 -16.51
CA GLU A 261 -1.62 -9.37 -17.67
C GLU A 261 -2.63 -8.25 -17.33
N ILE A 262 -3.32 -8.36 -16.18
CA ILE A 262 -4.25 -7.33 -15.70
C ILE A 262 -3.52 -6.00 -15.47
N LEU A 263 -2.38 -6.03 -14.81
CA LEU A 263 -1.58 -4.84 -14.55
C LEU A 263 -1.04 -4.22 -15.85
N PHE A 264 -0.67 -5.02 -16.83
CA PHE A 264 -0.19 -4.54 -18.12
C PHE A 264 -1.24 -3.73 -18.89
N GLU A 265 -2.51 -4.08 -18.75
CA GLU A 265 -3.63 -3.31 -19.34
C GLU A 265 -3.77 -1.92 -18.69
N GLU A 266 -3.45 -1.78 -17.39
CA GLU A 266 -3.59 -0.54 -16.64
C GLU A 266 -2.32 0.34 -16.69
N LEU A 267 -1.12 -0.28 -16.63
CA LEU A 267 0.15 0.42 -16.48
C LEU A 267 0.77 0.79 -17.83
N THR A 268 0.37 1.92 -18.38
CA THR A 268 0.92 2.39 -19.66
C THR A 268 2.44 2.63 -19.57
N GLY A 269 3.20 2.04 -20.49
CA GLY A 269 4.64 2.21 -20.61
C GLY A 269 5.48 1.31 -19.69
N TYR A 270 4.87 0.27 -19.11
CA TYR A 270 5.55 -0.75 -18.32
C TYR A 270 5.45 -2.12 -19.04
N PRO A 271 6.56 -2.67 -19.56
CA PRO A 271 6.60 -4.03 -20.10
C PRO A 271 6.21 -5.07 -19.04
N ARG A 272 5.62 -6.20 -19.48
CA ARG A 272 5.28 -7.32 -18.59
C ARG A 272 6.46 -7.78 -17.74
N ALA A 273 7.63 -7.88 -18.34
CA ALA A 273 8.87 -8.21 -17.64
C ALA A 273 9.17 -7.26 -16.46
N THR A 274 8.93 -5.96 -16.63
CA THR A 274 9.10 -4.94 -15.58
C THR A 274 8.07 -5.11 -14.47
N ILE A 275 6.80 -5.35 -14.84
CA ILE A 275 5.71 -5.56 -13.87
C ILE A 275 5.98 -6.83 -13.05
N TRP A 276 6.31 -7.94 -13.72
CA TRP A 276 6.69 -9.19 -13.06
C TRP A 276 7.81 -8.97 -12.05
N SER A 277 8.91 -8.40 -12.49
CA SER A 277 10.10 -8.27 -11.68
C SER A 277 9.96 -7.26 -10.53
N ALA A 278 8.92 -6.44 -10.53
CA ALA A 278 8.69 -5.51 -9.41
C ALA A 278 8.30 -6.21 -8.10
N ILE A 279 7.54 -7.33 -8.17
CA ILE A 279 7.12 -8.08 -6.97
C ILE A 279 7.35 -9.60 -7.05
N TYR A 280 7.48 -10.20 -8.25
CA TYR A 280 7.62 -11.66 -8.41
C TYR A 280 9.06 -12.13 -8.67
N GLU A 281 10.01 -11.21 -8.75
CA GLU A 281 11.43 -11.54 -8.91
C GLU A 281 12.22 -11.14 -7.67
N GLU A 282 13.10 -12.02 -7.19
CA GLU A 282 13.97 -11.74 -6.06
C GLU A 282 14.95 -10.60 -6.36
N ASN A 283 15.29 -9.82 -5.35
CA ASN A 283 16.40 -8.90 -5.41
C ASN A 283 17.70 -9.63 -5.01
N PRO A 284 18.85 -9.33 -5.64
CA PRO A 284 20.10 -9.98 -5.28
C PRO A 284 20.48 -9.79 -3.80
N PRO A 285 20.97 -10.84 -3.10
CA PRO A 285 21.43 -10.70 -1.70
C PRO A 285 22.49 -9.62 -1.52
N ALA A 286 23.38 -9.39 -2.50
CA ALA A 286 24.43 -8.38 -2.44
C ALA A 286 23.91 -6.94 -2.27
N ILE A 287 22.66 -6.66 -2.62
CA ILE A 287 22.01 -5.36 -2.40
C ILE A 287 21.00 -5.39 -1.25
N GLY A 288 21.00 -6.44 -0.44
CA GLY A 288 20.02 -6.64 0.64
C GLY A 288 18.70 -7.18 0.17
N GLY A 289 18.68 -8.05 -0.85
CA GLY A 289 17.48 -8.74 -1.28
C GLY A 289 16.92 -9.67 -0.19
N ASP A 290 15.61 -9.62 0.00
CA ASP A 290 14.85 -10.53 0.85
C ASP A 290 14.08 -11.49 -0.06
N PRO A 291 14.03 -12.80 0.27
CA PRO A 291 13.23 -13.75 -0.50
C PRO A 291 11.73 -13.42 -0.50
N VAL A 292 11.24 -12.73 0.52
CA VAL A 292 9.86 -12.21 0.56
C VAL A 292 9.85 -10.79 0.00
N THR A 293 9.29 -10.64 -1.19
CA THR A 293 9.24 -9.34 -1.87
C THR A 293 8.00 -8.52 -1.50
N TYR A 294 6.93 -9.18 -1.06
CA TYR A 294 5.65 -8.55 -0.75
C TYR A 294 4.90 -9.37 0.30
N GLN A 295 4.44 -8.74 1.36
CA GLN A 295 3.62 -9.36 2.40
C GLN A 295 2.21 -8.74 2.37
N ALA A 296 1.20 -9.54 2.13
CA ALA A 296 -0.20 -9.17 2.30
C ALA A 296 -0.58 -9.28 3.78
N LYS A 297 -0.10 -8.33 4.60
CA LYS A 297 -0.30 -8.38 6.05
C LYS A 297 -1.76 -8.16 6.44
N MET A 298 -2.40 -7.19 5.88
CA MET A 298 -3.72 -6.66 6.20
C MET A 298 -3.84 -6.09 7.62
N ILE A 299 -3.29 -6.75 8.62
CA ILE A 299 -3.41 -6.43 10.07
C ILE A 299 -2.38 -5.38 10.53
N PHE A 300 -2.64 -4.80 11.70
CA PHE A 300 -1.76 -3.85 12.40
C PHE A 300 -0.96 -4.57 13.50
N ASP A 301 0.02 -5.38 13.09
CA ASP A 301 0.95 -6.05 14.01
C ASP A 301 2.06 -5.09 14.51
N ASP A 302 2.94 -5.60 15.35
CA ASP A 302 4.01 -4.81 15.97
C ASP A 302 4.95 -4.17 14.93
N ASP A 303 5.20 -4.83 13.80
CA ASP A 303 6.05 -4.28 12.73
C ASP A 303 5.37 -3.09 12.05
N VAL A 304 4.07 -3.22 11.75
CA VAL A 304 3.27 -2.16 11.14
C VAL A 304 3.14 -0.97 12.11
N ILE A 305 2.88 -1.22 13.38
CA ILE A 305 2.81 -0.16 14.41
C ILE A 305 4.17 0.54 14.56
N THR A 306 5.26 -0.20 14.52
CA THR A 306 6.62 0.35 14.55
C THR A 306 6.88 1.25 13.34
N LEU A 307 6.52 0.79 12.13
CA LEU A 307 6.63 1.61 10.92
C LEU A 307 5.80 2.89 11.03
N MET A 308 4.56 2.80 11.53
CA MET A 308 3.69 3.96 11.71
C MET A 308 4.32 4.97 12.67
N ASN A 309 4.80 4.54 13.84
CA ASN A 309 5.44 5.41 14.84
C ASN A 309 6.67 6.12 14.25
N ASN A 310 7.54 5.38 13.57
CA ASN A 310 8.71 5.93 12.87
C ASN A 310 8.29 6.93 11.78
N GLY A 311 7.19 6.66 11.07
CA GLY A 311 6.64 7.54 10.05
C GLY A 311 6.13 8.88 10.62
N TYR A 312 5.40 8.86 11.75
CA TYR A 312 4.95 10.09 12.41
C TYR A 312 6.15 10.90 12.92
N ALA A 313 7.13 10.25 13.56
CA ALA A 313 8.36 10.90 14.03
C ALA A 313 9.11 11.57 12.87
N PHE A 314 9.30 10.87 11.77
CA PHE A 314 9.93 11.40 10.57
C PHE A 314 9.18 12.60 9.97
N LEU A 315 7.85 12.50 9.83
CA LEU A 315 7.03 13.60 9.31
C LEU A 315 7.07 14.84 10.21
N HIS A 316 7.23 14.65 11.53
CA HIS A 316 7.46 15.75 12.46
C HIS A 316 8.86 16.36 12.27
N GLU A 317 9.91 15.55 12.15
CA GLU A 317 11.29 16.00 11.93
C GLU A 317 11.39 16.89 10.67
N ILE A 318 10.78 16.48 9.57
CA ILE A 318 10.76 17.26 8.31
C ILE A 318 9.71 18.39 8.31
N LYS A 319 9.07 18.67 9.48
CA LYS A 319 8.10 19.76 9.70
C LYS A 319 6.82 19.65 8.85
N VAL A 320 6.39 18.46 8.49
CA VAL A 320 5.09 18.18 7.87
C VAL A 320 4.01 18.08 8.95
N LEU A 321 4.32 17.43 10.07
CA LEU A 321 3.43 17.31 11.24
C LEU A 321 3.88 18.18 12.42
N LYS A 322 2.92 18.49 13.29
CA LYS A 322 3.18 19.28 14.53
C LYS A 322 3.59 18.39 15.70
N SER A 323 3.22 17.11 15.72
CA SER A 323 3.55 16.12 16.75
C SER A 323 4.26 14.94 16.13
N PRO A 324 5.24 14.35 16.83
CA PRO A 324 5.86 13.08 16.43
C PRO A 324 4.97 11.87 16.73
N ASP A 325 3.92 12.04 17.56
CA ASP A 325 3.10 10.94 18.02
C ASP A 325 1.89 10.70 17.09
N PRO A 326 1.46 9.44 16.92
CA PRO A 326 0.23 9.14 16.22
C PRO A 326 -0.98 9.78 16.93
N PRO A 327 -1.99 10.25 16.17
CA PRO A 327 -3.23 10.69 16.80
C PRO A 327 -3.94 9.48 17.47
N PRO A 328 -4.70 9.70 18.56
CA PRO A 328 -5.50 8.62 19.16
C PRO A 328 -6.36 7.93 18.12
N ASN A 329 -6.43 6.59 18.13
CA ASN A 329 -7.19 5.79 17.14
C ASN A 329 -6.82 6.17 15.69
N ALA A 330 -5.54 6.19 15.32
CA ALA A 330 -5.08 6.44 13.96
C ALA A 330 -5.63 5.40 12.98
N TYR A 331 -5.92 4.19 13.45
CA TYR A 331 -6.52 3.11 12.69
C TYR A 331 -7.83 2.62 13.31
N ASN A 332 -8.64 1.94 12.52
CA ASN A 332 -9.86 1.24 12.89
C ASN A 332 -9.93 -0.06 12.07
N ASP A 333 -9.49 -1.15 12.67
CA ASP A 333 -9.44 -2.48 12.05
C ASP A 333 -10.75 -3.27 12.20
N GLY A 334 -11.80 -2.68 12.76
CA GLY A 334 -13.09 -3.33 12.94
C GLY A 334 -13.68 -3.92 11.65
N PRO A 335 -13.76 -3.18 10.54
CA PRO A 335 -14.23 -3.73 9.26
C PRO A 335 -13.38 -4.89 8.75
N LEU A 336 -12.07 -4.83 8.94
CA LEU A 336 -11.13 -5.91 8.55
C LEU A 336 -11.33 -7.14 9.44
N ALA A 337 -11.41 -6.97 10.76
CA ALA A 337 -11.60 -8.07 11.70
C ALA A 337 -12.88 -8.85 11.39
N GLN A 338 -13.98 -8.13 11.12
CA GLN A 338 -15.24 -8.75 10.71
C GLN A 338 -15.13 -9.46 9.35
N ALA A 339 -14.43 -8.85 8.36
CA ALA A 339 -14.23 -9.47 7.06
C ALA A 339 -13.44 -10.78 7.17
N LEU A 340 -12.37 -10.80 7.96
CA LEU A 340 -11.56 -12.01 8.21
C LEU A 340 -12.40 -13.10 8.89
N GLU A 341 -13.18 -12.76 9.93
CA GLU A 341 -14.07 -13.70 10.62
C GLU A 341 -15.09 -14.31 9.64
N GLU A 342 -15.77 -13.48 8.85
CA GLU A 342 -16.80 -13.94 7.90
C GLU A 342 -16.23 -14.76 6.73
N MET A 343 -14.95 -14.57 6.39
CA MET A 343 -14.24 -15.38 5.39
C MET A 343 -13.56 -16.62 6.00
N GLY A 344 -13.56 -16.77 7.33
CA GLY A 344 -12.88 -17.86 8.03
C GLY A 344 -11.36 -17.79 7.92
N LEU A 345 -10.81 -16.58 7.88
CA LEU A 345 -9.38 -16.29 7.70
C LEU A 345 -8.80 -15.60 8.95
N GLU A 346 -7.49 -15.68 9.07
CA GLU A 346 -6.68 -14.91 10.02
C GLU A 346 -5.60 -14.15 9.24
N GLY A 347 -5.21 -12.97 9.68
CA GLY A 347 -4.07 -12.26 9.10
C GLY A 347 -2.72 -12.77 9.66
N PRO A 348 -1.63 -12.65 8.92
CA PRO A 348 -1.51 -12.12 7.55
C PRO A 348 -2.11 -13.06 6.49
N ILE A 349 -2.56 -12.49 5.37
CA ILE A 349 -3.22 -13.25 4.28
C ILE A 349 -2.22 -14.11 3.51
N GLY A 350 -0.97 -13.66 3.39
CA GLY A 350 0.08 -14.41 2.72
C GLY A 350 1.22 -13.53 2.25
N GLU A 351 2.10 -14.11 1.45
CA GLU A 351 3.30 -13.43 0.94
C GLU A 351 3.62 -13.83 -0.50
N ILE A 352 4.24 -12.93 -1.24
CA ILE A 352 4.85 -13.22 -2.52
C ILE A 352 6.35 -13.42 -2.27
N ARG A 353 6.84 -14.60 -2.65
CA ARG A 353 8.27 -14.91 -2.65
C ARG A 353 8.81 -14.68 -4.05
N GLY A 354 9.87 -13.88 -4.14
CA GLY A 354 10.54 -13.62 -5.40
C GLY A 354 11.15 -14.92 -5.97
N ALA A 355 10.96 -15.10 -7.27
CA ALA A 355 11.59 -16.20 -8.01
C ALA A 355 12.90 -15.72 -8.66
N PRO A 356 13.84 -16.62 -8.94
CA PRO A 356 15.06 -16.27 -9.69
C PRO A 356 14.72 -15.68 -11.07
N ARG A 357 15.49 -14.67 -11.48
CA ARG A 357 15.29 -14.01 -12.80
C ARG A 357 15.28 -14.99 -13.97
N SER A 358 16.02 -16.10 -13.87
CA SER A 358 16.05 -17.17 -14.89
C SER A 358 14.71 -17.90 -15.10
N THR A 359 13.78 -17.76 -14.17
CA THR A 359 12.44 -18.37 -14.23
C THR A 359 11.35 -17.41 -14.69
N ARG A 360 11.71 -16.18 -15.04
CA ARG A 360 10.76 -15.17 -15.52
C ARG A 360 10.05 -15.66 -16.79
N PRO A 361 8.72 -15.61 -16.87
CA PRO A 361 7.98 -16.07 -18.04
C PRO A 361 7.99 -15.09 -19.23
N TYR A 362 8.53 -13.89 -19.09
CA TYR A 362 8.54 -12.79 -20.06
C TYR A 362 9.92 -12.43 -20.57
#